data_0faa38814ca36783c76205264bb4fc18
#
_entry.id   0faa38814ca36783c76205264bb4fc18
#
_cell.length_a   1.000
_cell.length_b   1.000
_cell.length_c   1.000
_cell.angle_alpha   90.00
_cell.angle_beta   90.00
_cell.angle_gamma   90.00
#
_symmetry.space_group_name_H-M   'P 1'
#
loop_
_entity.id
_entity.type
_entity.pdbx_description
1 polymer ?
#
loop_
_entity_poly.entity_id
_entity_poly.type
_entity_poly.pdbx_seq_one_letter_code
_entity_poly.pdbx_strand_id
1 'polypeptide(L)'
;MRYTSSPLLASKTPVWRSKFVVAVIALGFVVLGARAAYIQVVNNHFFLHQGEVRYARTLELPASRGRILDRNGLILASSVPVPSFWAIPEDVDRDPTKLKELSRLLGIPLAELTKKLENEDKSFVWLKRQVDVDVAKKVTELGIKGIYQRKEYRRQYPEGEAAAHVVGFTNVEDQGQEGVELTFNKELGGKPGSRRVIKDRLGQVVEDVGDEIPPIDGRDLQLSIDSKVQFFAYQKLRDAVLLHKARAGSVVVLDAQTGEVLALANYPSYVPDKRQNLSGEQLRNRALTDTFEPGSTMKPITVAIALENGRVTPQTLIDTSPGKYTVTGSTITDTHNYGTLTVEGVIQKSSNVGATKISQKLSAKEMWDTYMSLGFGQKPQIAFPGAVSGRVRPYKTWRPIEQATMSYGYGLSASLFQMAHSYTAFAHDGEYIPVTMQKTDQTASGVRVFSVANAVEIRKMLQMAAGPEGTGPKAMTVGYSVGGKSGTARKQVGKGYSTSKYRAWFTGMAPIDKPRIICAVMVDEPSMGVFYGGLVAAPVFSEVVQQTLRMMNVQPDLTVKPQVVTTTVEESF
;
A
#
# COMPACT_ATOMS: atom_id res chain seq x y z
N MET A 1 -0.30 -19.94 102.16
CA MET A 1 -0.15 -21.02 101.18
C MET A 1 1.35 -21.19 100.84
N ARG A 2 1.93 -22.34 101.17
CA ARG A 2 3.34 -22.64 100.90
C ARG A 2 3.49 -23.10 99.45
N TYR A 3 4.20 -22.33 98.64
CA TYR A 3 4.55 -22.76 97.29
C TYR A 3 5.54 -23.90 97.44
N THR A 4 5.13 -25.12 97.08
CA THR A 4 6.03 -26.27 96.96
C THR A 4 6.93 -26.07 95.69
N SER A 5 8.25 -25.93 95.92
CA SER A 5 9.22 -25.87 94.87
C SER A 5 9.20 -27.20 94.08
N SER A 6 9.01 -27.11 92.76
CA SER A 6 9.01 -28.25 91.90
C SER A 6 10.35 -29.04 91.99
N PRO A 7 10.33 -30.37 92.17
CA PRO A 7 11.51 -31.19 92.32
C PRO A 7 12.48 -31.08 91.13
N LEU A 8 11.94 -30.64 89.94
CA LEU A 8 12.73 -30.43 88.71
C LEU A 8 13.66 -29.21 88.79
N LEU A 9 13.34 -28.20 89.68
CA LEU A 9 14.19 -27.03 89.85
C LEU A 9 15.32 -27.26 90.88
N ALA A 10 15.30 -28.38 91.67
CA ALA A 10 16.33 -28.75 92.62
C ALA A 10 17.47 -29.60 92.04
N SER A 11 17.35 -30.13 90.81
CA SER A 11 18.43 -30.91 90.23
C SER A 11 19.49 -29.97 89.65
N LYS A 12 20.57 -29.74 90.39
CA LYS A 12 21.76 -29.06 89.88
C LYS A 12 22.38 -29.93 88.77
N THR A 13 22.15 -29.58 87.52
CA THR A 13 22.86 -30.23 86.46
C THR A 13 24.38 -30.09 86.66
N PRO A 14 25.18 -31.15 86.44
CA PRO A 14 26.65 -31.05 86.57
C PRO A 14 27.19 -29.92 85.68
N VAL A 15 28.04 -29.07 86.24
CA VAL A 15 28.57 -27.86 85.59
C VAL A 15 29.18 -28.13 84.26
N TRP A 16 29.71 -29.33 84.02
CA TRP A 16 30.25 -29.73 82.76
C TRP A 16 29.20 -29.85 81.62
N ARG A 17 27.93 -30.25 81.96
CA ARG A 17 26.83 -30.36 81.00
C ARG A 17 26.37 -28.97 80.52
N SER A 18 26.28 -28.00 81.40
CA SER A 18 25.95 -26.61 81.02
C SER A 18 27.07 -25.99 80.17
N LYS A 19 28.33 -26.23 80.57
CA LYS A 19 29.52 -25.82 79.70
C LYS A 19 29.50 -26.48 78.38
N PHE A 20 29.15 -27.76 78.30
CA PHE A 20 29.04 -28.48 77.04
C PHE A 20 27.96 -27.90 76.11
N VAL A 21 26.76 -27.62 76.69
CA VAL A 21 25.70 -26.99 75.89
C VAL A 21 26.11 -25.60 75.41
N VAL A 22 26.73 -24.79 76.29
CA VAL A 22 27.26 -23.48 75.88
C VAL A 22 28.33 -23.60 74.78
N ALA A 23 29.23 -24.58 74.90
CA ALA A 23 30.26 -24.82 73.90
C ALA A 23 29.68 -25.26 72.54
N VAL A 24 28.64 -26.11 72.53
CA VAL A 24 27.93 -26.51 71.29
C VAL A 24 27.22 -25.33 70.64
N ILE A 25 26.54 -24.49 71.46
CA ILE A 25 25.90 -23.26 70.97
C ILE A 25 26.95 -22.29 70.40
N ALA A 26 28.06 -22.07 71.12
CA ALA A 26 29.13 -21.20 70.65
C ALA A 26 29.77 -21.73 69.33
N LEU A 27 29.98 -23.04 69.24
CA LEU A 27 30.45 -23.67 68.00
C LEU A 27 29.42 -23.46 66.85
N GLY A 28 28.11 -23.59 67.14
CA GLY A 28 27.07 -23.30 66.17
C GLY A 28 27.12 -21.86 65.62
N PHE A 29 27.34 -20.90 66.52
CA PHE A 29 27.51 -19.50 66.10
C PHE A 29 28.79 -19.27 65.31
N VAL A 30 29.89 -19.90 65.64
CA VAL A 30 31.13 -19.83 64.87
C VAL A 30 30.93 -20.41 63.46
N VAL A 31 30.26 -21.57 63.33
CA VAL A 31 29.96 -22.19 62.02
C VAL A 31 29.01 -21.28 61.20
N LEU A 32 28.00 -20.68 61.84
CA LEU A 32 27.12 -19.73 61.18
C LEU A 32 27.86 -18.46 60.73
N GLY A 33 28.73 -17.91 61.58
CA GLY A 33 29.59 -16.77 61.27
C GLY A 33 30.55 -17.07 60.10
N ALA A 34 31.22 -18.23 60.13
CA ALA A 34 32.09 -18.69 59.07
C ALA A 34 31.30 -18.89 57.73
N ARG A 35 30.09 -19.45 57.81
CA ARG A 35 29.20 -19.59 56.67
C ARG A 35 28.73 -18.25 56.11
N ALA A 36 28.40 -17.32 56.97
CA ALA A 36 28.04 -15.97 56.56
C ALA A 36 29.19 -15.24 55.88
N ALA A 37 30.40 -15.31 56.46
CA ALA A 37 31.60 -14.76 55.84
C ALA A 37 31.92 -15.43 54.48
N TYR A 38 31.79 -16.75 54.38
CA TYR A 38 31.95 -17.47 53.11
C TYR A 38 30.99 -17.01 52.02
N ILE A 39 29.71 -16.83 52.38
CA ILE A 39 28.68 -16.36 51.41
C ILE A 39 28.91 -14.89 51.05
N GLN A 40 29.19 -14.03 52.04
CA GLN A 40 29.23 -12.58 51.82
C GLN A 40 30.55 -12.05 51.28
N VAL A 41 31.67 -12.73 51.58
CA VAL A 41 33.01 -12.27 51.19
C VAL A 41 33.63 -13.16 50.09
N VAL A 42 33.61 -14.49 50.27
CA VAL A 42 34.31 -15.40 49.33
C VAL A 42 33.49 -15.68 48.07
N ASN A 43 32.22 -15.96 48.19
CA ASN A 43 31.34 -16.32 47.08
C ASN A 43 30.27 -15.28 46.77
N ASN A 44 30.47 -14.03 47.12
CA ASN A 44 29.51 -12.95 46.89
C ASN A 44 29.08 -12.88 45.41
N HIS A 45 30.03 -12.88 44.47
CA HIS A 45 29.75 -12.85 43.03
C HIS A 45 28.87 -14.01 42.56
N PHE A 46 29.07 -15.21 43.08
CA PHE A 46 28.28 -16.39 42.71
C PHE A 46 26.81 -16.22 43.15
N PHE A 47 26.61 -15.81 44.40
CA PHE A 47 25.26 -15.66 44.97
C PHE A 47 24.52 -14.45 44.41
N LEU A 48 25.22 -13.35 44.09
CA LEU A 48 24.67 -12.21 43.38
C LEU A 48 24.22 -12.64 41.97
N HIS A 49 25.07 -13.32 41.24
CA HIS A 49 24.74 -13.83 39.91
C HIS A 49 23.53 -14.81 39.94
N GLN A 50 23.46 -15.71 40.91
CA GLN A 50 22.31 -16.60 41.08
C GLN A 50 21.00 -15.80 41.44
N GLY A 51 21.11 -14.72 42.20
CA GLY A 51 20.03 -13.80 42.45
C GLY A 51 19.58 -13.08 41.17
N GLU A 52 20.55 -12.54 40.41
CA GLU A 52 20.28 -11.88 39.13
C GLU A 52 19.56 -12.81 38.15
N VAL A 53 20.03 -14.04 37.98
CA VAL A 53 19.42 -15.04 37.09
C VAL A 53 17.95 -15.33 37.47
N ARG A 54 17.62 -15.29 38.76
CA ARG A 54 16.26 -15.56 39.26
C ARG A 54 15.32 -14.37 39.15
N TYR A 55 15.81 -13.14 39.42
CA TYR A 55 15.00 -11.94 39.59
C TYR A 55 15.18 -10.93 38.45
N ALA A 56 16.26 -11.03 37.66
CA ALA A 56 16.44 -10.15 36.52
C ALA A 56 15.42 -10.48 35.42
N ARG A 57 14.85 -9.45 34.85
CA ARG A 57 13.96 -9.49 33.68
C ARG A 57 14.54 -8.61 32.59
N THR A 58 14.48 -9.08 31.36
CA THR A 58 14.82 -8.25 30.20
C THR A 58 13.58 -7.47 29.80
N LEU A 59 13.65 -6.15 29.88
CA LEU A 59 12.65 -5.24 29.33
C LEU A 59 13.06 -4.93 27.90
N GLU A 60 12.17 -5.17 26.97
CA GLU A 60 12.33 -4.74 25.59
C GLU A 60 12.05 -3.24 25.47
N LEU A 61 12.96 -2.51 24.87
CA LEU A 61 12.83 -1.09 24.57
C LEU A 61 12.36 -0.97 23.11
N PRO A 62 11.11 -0.53 22.87
CA PRO A 62 10.57 -0.48 21.51
C PRO A 62 11.33 0.55 20.67
N ALA A 63 11.74 0.15 19.46
CA ALA A 63 12.22 1.06 18.44
C ALA A 63 11.06 1.82 17.80
N SER A 64 11.29 3.07 17.39
CA SER A 64 10.33 3.81 16.57
C SER A 64 10.42 3.34 15.13
N ARG A 65 9.26 3.09 14.49
CA ARG A 65 9.20 2.74 13.08
C ARG A 65 9.51 3.96 12.22
N GLY A 66 10.35 3.82 11.18
CA GLY A 66 10.74 4.87 10.25
C GLY A 66 9.52 5.51 9.56
N ARG A 67 9.64 6.77 9.20
CA ARG A 67 8.58 7.50 8.50
C ARG A 67 8.50 7.06 7.04
N ILE A 68 7.31 7.11 6.47
CA ILE A 68 7.10 7.03 5.03
C ILE A 68 6.80 8.45 4.56
N LEU A 69 7.59 8.92 3.63
CA LEU A 69 7.52 10.27 3.09
C LEU A 69 7.14 10.20 1.61
N ASP A 70 6.42 11.22 1.14
CA ASP A 70 6.21 11.43 -0.29
C ASP A 70 7.48 11.95 -0.97
N ARG A 71 7.46 12.17 -2.28
CA ARG A 71 8.61 12.68 -3.03
C ARG A 71 9.08 14.07 -2.59
N ASN A 72 8.24 14.86 -1.94
CA ASN A 72 8.50 16.21 -1.47
C ASN A 72 8.85 16.28 0.02
N GLY A 73 8.90 15.13 0.71
CA GLY A 73 9.17 15.02 2.13
C GLY A 73 7.94 15.16 3.04
N LEU A 74 6.72 15.19 2.48
CA LEU A 74 5.49 15.18 3.26
C LEU A 74 5.25 13.79 3.88
N ILE A 75 4.73 13.78 5.10
CA ILE A 75 4.53 12.55 5.87
C ILE A 75 3.30 11.79 5.37
N LEU A 76 3.50 10.58 4.86
CA LEU A 76 2.44 9.62 4.51
C LEU A 76 2.15 8.63 5.64
N ALA A 77 3.16 8.28 6.44
CA ALA A 77 3.01 7.51 7.67
C ALA A 77 4.08 7.88 8.69
N SER A 78 3.70 7.96 9.97
CA SER A 78 4.61 8.19 11.09
C SER A 78 4.14 7.46 12.33
N SER A 79 5.08 7.15 13.24
CA SER A 79 4.78 6.52 14.52
C SER A 79 4.78 7.58 15.62
N VAL A 80 3.72 7.62 16.41
CA VAL A 80 3.60 8.49 17.57
C VAL A 80 3.64 7.66 18.85
N PRO A 81 4.36 8.11 19.89
CA PRO A 81 4.39 7.42 21.17
C PRO A 81 3.02 7.53 21.84
N VAL A 82 2.49 6.40 22.27
CA VAL A 82 1.21 6.30 22.98
C VAL A 82 1.33 5.34 24.16
N PRO A 83 0.57 5.56 25.24
CA PRO A 83 0.53 4.67 26.39
C PRO A 83 -0.34 3.43 26.09
N SER A 84 0.05 2.31 26.71
CA SER A 84 -0.72 1.08 26.77
C SER A 84 -0.83 0.62 28.21
N PHE A 85 -1.97 0.10 28.62
CA PHE A 85 -2.20 -0.35 30.00
C PHE A 85 -2.24 -1.87 30.09
N TRP A 86 -1.56 -2.37 31.10
CA TRP A 86 -1.54 -3.78 31.48
C TRP A 86 -1.71 -3.92 32.99
N ALA A 87 -2.04 -5.10 33.43
CA ALA A 87 -2.27 -5.39 34.83
C ALA A 87 -1.58 -6.66 35.29
N ILE A 88 -1.26 -6.74 36.58
CA ILE A 88 -1.00 -7.98 37.31
C ILE A 88 -2.29 -8.30 38.08
N PRO A 89 -3.09 -9.29 37.65
CA PRO A 89 -4.42 -9.53 38.21
C PRO A 89 -4.45 -9.76 39.71
N GLU A 90 -3.42 -10.42 40.28
CA GLU A 90 -3.27 -10.64 41.72
C GLU A 90 -3.17 -9.32 42.51
N ASP A 91 -2.53 -8.29 41.95
CA ASP A 91 -2.23 -7.03 42.63
C ASP A 91 -3.30 -5.93 42.44
N VAL A 92 -4.30 -6.17 41.55
CA VAL A 92 -5.28 -5.14 41.19
C VAL A 92 -6.21 -4.81 42.35
N ASP A 93 -6.29 -3.53 42.70
CA ASP A 93 -7.32 -2.98 43.59
C ASP A 93 -8.70 -3.15 42.94
N ARG A 94 -9.56 -3.99 43.54
CA ARG A 94 -10.87 -4.37 43.02
C ARG A 94 -12.01 -3.46 43.50
N ASP A 95 -11.72 -2.19 43.78
CA ASP A 95 -12.79 -1.21 44.06
C ASP A 95 -13.76 -1.13 42.90
N PRO A 96 -15.04 -1.50 43.10
CA PRO A 96 -16.04 -1.53 42.02
C PRO A 96 -16.22 -0.17 41.32
N THR A 97 -16.09 0.92 42.09
CA THR A 97 -16.24 2.29 41.55
C THR A 97 -15.11 2.63 40.59
N LYS A 98 -13.87 2.34 40.98
CA LYS A 98 -12.68 2.57 40.18
C LYS A 98 -12.66 1.67 38.93
N LEU A 99 -13.02 0.39 39.07
CA LEU A 99 -13.09 -0.55 37.94
C LEU A 99 -14.17 -0.14 36.91
N LYS A 100 -15.32 0.35 37.37
CA LYS A 100 -16.37 0.88 36.52
C LYS A 100 -15.89 2.11 35.73
N GLU A 101 -15.19 3.02 36.38
CA GLU A 101 -14.64 4.22 35.74
C GLU A 101 -13.50 3.84 34.75
N LEU A 102 -12.63 2.91 35.14
CA LEU A 102 -11.61 2.35 34.25
C LEU A 102 -12.22 1.73 32.98
N SER A 103 -13.28 0.92 33.18
CA SER A 103 -14.05 0.32 32.06
C SER A 103 -14.57 1.39 31.11
N ARG A 104 -15.15 2.46 31.65
CA ARG A 104 -15.66 3.60 30.89
C ARG A 104 -14.56 4.33 30.11
N LEU A 105 -13.45 4.66 30.77
CA LEU A 105 -12.33 5.39 30.17
C LEU A 105 -11.64 4.57 29.08
N LEU A 106 -11.41 3.28 29.32
CA LEU A 106 -10.77 2.41 28.34
C LEU A 106 -11.74 1.94 27.23
N GLY A 107 -13.05 2.17 27.37
CA GLY A 107 -14.04 1.69 26.41
C GLY A 107 -14.10 0.16 26.33
N ILE A 108 -13.90 -0.54 27.46
CA ILE A 108 -13.97 -1.99 27.59
C ILE A 108 -15.19 -2.33 28.44
N PRO A 109 -16.09 -3.24 28.02
CA PRO A 109 -17.20 -3.68 28.86
C PRO A 109 -16.70 -4.18 30.22
N LEU A 110 -17.38 -3.78 31.32
CA LEU A 110 -16.98 -4.15 32.69
C LEU A 110 -16.82 -5.67 32.86
N ALA A 111 -17.73 -6.45 32.25
CA ALA A 111 -17.65 -7.91 32.27
C ALA A 111 -16.38 -8.47 31.61
N GLU A 112 -15.93 -7.84 30.49
CA GLU A 112 -14.68 -8.22 29.83
C GLU A 112 -13.46 -7.83 30.67
N LEU A 113 -13.49 -6.64 31.27
CA LEU A 113 -12.43 -6.17 32.16
C LEU A 113 -12.30 -7.10 33.38
N THR A 114 -13.42 -7.46 34.04
CA THR A 114 -13.43 -8.39 35.16
C THR A 114 -12.90 -9.76 34.77
N LYS A 115 -13.33 -10.30 33.64
CA LYS A 115 -12.83 -11.57 33.11
C LYS A 115 -11.32 -11.57 32.85
N LYS A 116 -10.76 -10.47 32.36
CA LYS A 116 -9.31 -10.31 32.18
C LYS A 116 -8.54 -10.35 33.50
N LEU A 117 -9.17 -9.89 34.58
CA LEU A 117 -8.59 -9.81 35.93
C LEU A 117 -8.90 -11.02 36.81
N GLU A 118 -9.73 -11.98 36.38
CA GLU A 118 -10.09 -13.18 37.15
C GLU A 118 -8.93 -14.17 37.32
N ASN A 119 -8.04 -14.25 36.33
CA ASN A 119 -6.95 -15.22 36.35
C ASN A 119 -5.74 -14.66 37.08
N GLU A 120 -5.70 -14.89 38.40
CA GLU A 120 -4.66 -14.39 39.32
C GLU A 120 -3.28 -15.05 39.09
N ASP A 121 -3.23 -16.21 38.47
CA ASP A 121 -1.96 -16.89 38.15
C ASP A 121 -1.15 -16.15 37.08
N LYS A 122 -1.77 -15.21 36.35
CA LYS A 122 -1.10 -14.45 35.31
C LYS A 122 -0.37 -13.24 35.90
N SER A 123 0.93 -13.19 35.67
CA SER A 123 1.77 -12.04 36.02
C SER A 123 1.67 -10.85 35.05
N PHE A 124 0.91 -10.99 33.95
CA PHE A 124 0.76 -9.96 32.92
C PHE A 124 -0.52 -10.17 32.11
N VAL A 125 -1.34 -9.14 32.02
CA VAL A 125 -2.54 -9.11 31.17
C VAL A 125 -2.70 -7.73 30.53
N TRP A 126 -2.77 -7.68 29.19
CA TRP A 126 -3.13 -6.44 28.51
C TRP A 126 -4.58 -6.04 28.79
N LEU A 127 -4.77 -4.83 29.32
CA LEU A 127 -6.09 -4.22 29.46
C LEU A 127 -6.48 -3.54 28.15
N LYS A 128 -5.72 -2.51 27.77
CA LYS A 128 -5.93 -1.78 26.50
C LYS A 128 -4.59 -1.30 25.96
N ARG A 129 -4.35 -1.56 24.67
CA ARG A 129 -3.15 -1.07 24.00
C ARG A 129 -3.46 0.21 23.22
N GLN A 130 -2.42 1.02 23.02
CA GLN A 130 -2.44 2.23 22.18
C GLN A 130 -3.57 3.22 22.55
N VAL A 131 -3.66 3.56 23.83
CA VAL A 131 -4.67 4.47 24.39
C VAL A 131 -4.29 5.92 24.06
N ASP A 132 -5.29 6.78 23.87
CA ASP A 132 -5.05 8.20 23.65
C ASP A 132 -4.48 8.87 24.91
N VAL A 133 -3.56 9.82 24.73
CA VAL A 133 -2.79 10.45 25.81
C VAL A 133 -3.70 11.08 26.87
N ASP A 134 -4.79 11.74 26.46
CA ASP A 134 -5.72 12.38 27.38
C ASP A 134 -6.54 11.37 28.21
N VAL A 135 -6.89 10.23 27.60
CA VAL A 135 -7.53 9.11 28.31
C VAL A 135 -6.54 8.49 29.28
N ALA A 136 -5.30 8.30 28.85
CA ALA A 136 -4.27 7.71 29.70
C ALA A 136 -3.96 8.53 30.95
N LYS A 137 -3.95 9.87 30.85
CA LYS A 137 -3.82 10.75 32.03
C LYS A 137 -4.92 10.48 33.04
N LYS A 138 -6.17 10.43 32.59
CA LYS A 138 -7.34 10.15 33.48
C LYS A 138 -7.26 8.76 34.10
N VAL A 139 -6.82 7.75 33.36
CA VAL A 139 -6.62 6.39 33.91
C VAL A 139 -5.53 6.39 34.98
N THR A 140 -4.43 7.11 34.76
CA THR A 140 -3.34 7.22 35.75
C THR A 140 -3.80 7.95 37.01
N GLU A 141 -4.64 8.98 36.90
CA GLU A 141 -5.22 9.73 38.00
C GLU A 141 -6.14 8.88 38.91
N LEU A 142 -6.73 7.78 38.38
CA LEU A 142 -7.51 6.84 39.23
C LEU A 142 -6.66 6.14 40.28
N GLY A 143 -5.34 6.07 40.10
CA GLY A 143 -4.42 5.50 41.09
C GLY A 143 -4.73 4.05 41.45
N ILE A 144 -5.16 3.22 40.50
CA ILE A 144 -5.50 1.81 40.72
C ILE A 144 -4.21 1.00 40.85
N LYS A 145 -3.97 0.43 42.03
CA LYS A 145 -2.85 -0.47 42.28
C LYS A 145 -2.95 -1.69 41.37
N GLY A 146 -1.82 -2.23 40.92
CA GLY A 146 -1.76 -3.40 40.03
C GLY A 146 -2.00 -3.11 38.53
N ILE A 147 -2.25 -1.83 38.18
CA ILE A 147 -2.37 -1.39 36.78
C ILE A 147 -1.16 -0.52 36.44
N TYR A 148 -0.53 -0.85 35.35
CA TYR A 148 0.72 -0.24 34.89
C TYR A 148 0.61 0.30 33.49
N GLN A 149 1.41 1.31 33.18
CA GLN A 149 1.52 1.90 31.84
C GLN A 149 2.83 1.47 31.19
N ARG A 150 2.77 1.15 29.89
CA ARG A 150 3.93 0.92 29.02
C ARG A 150 3.85 1.84 27.81
N LYS A 151 4.97 2.42 27.39
CA LYS A 151 5.09 3.17 26.16
C LYS A 151 5.08 2.19 24.98
N GLU A 152 4.20 2.44 24.01
CA GLU A 152 4.17 1.79 22.70
C GLU A 152 4.14 2.87 21.61
N TYR A 153 4.12 2.46 20.35
CA TYR A 153 3.94 3.36 19.22
C TYR A 153 2.65 3.02 18.49
N ARG A 154 1.96 4.06 17.99
CA ARG A 154 0.79 3.94 17.13
C ARG A 154 1.11 4.57 15.80
N ARG A 155 0.90 3.81 14.73
CA ARG A 155 1.09 4.29 13.37
C ARG A 155 -0.05 5.22 12.97
N GLN A 156 0.27 6.36 12.36
CA GLN A 156 -0.69 7.34 11.84
C GLN A 156 -0.50 7.53 10.35
N TYR A 157 -1.60 7.77 9.63
CA TYR A 157 -1.67 7.87 8.18
C TYR A 157 -2.44 9.14 7.80
N PRO A 158 -1.77 10.31 7.71
CA PRO A 158 -2.44 11.61 7.52
C PRO A 158 -3.28 11.70 6.25
N GLU A 159 -2.86 11.04 5.16
CA GLU A 159 -3.56 11.06 3.86
C GLU A 159 -4.78 10.13 3.82
N GLY A 160 -5.08 9.39 4.88
CA GLY A 160 -6.27 8.57 5.02
C GLY A 160 -6.56 7.67 3.82
N GLU A 161 -7.79 7.76 3.28
CA GLU A 161 -8.26 6.92 2.17
C GLU A 161 -7.48 7.11 0.87
N ALA A 162 -6.96 8.32 0.61
CA ALA A 162 -6.33 8.63 -0.66
C ALA A 162 -5.02 7.85 -0.88
N ALA A 163 -4.24 7.62 0.17
CA ALA A 163 -2.97 6.91 0.10
C ALA A 163 -3.02 5.48 0.68
N ALA A 164 -4.17 5.03 1.17
CA ALA A 164 -4.30 3.76 1.90
C ALA A 164 -3.72 2.56 1.16
N HIS A 165 -4.04 2.39 -0.13
CA HIS A 165 -3.56 1.26 -0.93
C HIS A 165 -2.07 1.33 -1.28
N VAL A 166 -1.48 2.53 -1.26
CA VAL A 166 -0.04 2.72 -1.46
C VAL A 166 0.71 2.42 -0.18
N VAL A 167 0.36 3.13 0.88
CA VAL A 167 1.07 3.04 2.17
C VAL A 167 0.80 1.70 2.85
N GLY A 168 -0.44 1.24 2.83
CA GLY A 168 -0.86 0.06 3.57
C GLY A 168 -1.10 0.39 5.04
N PHE A 169 -0.87 -0.60 5.92
CA PHE A 169 -1.03 -0.45 7.37
C PHE A 169 -0.19 -1.47 8.14
N THR A 170 -0.03 -1.21 9.43
CA THR A 170 0.61 -2.13 10.38
C THR A 170 -0.43 -2.81 11.28
N ASN A 171 -0.07 -3.96 11.86
CA ASN A 171 -0.80 -4.55 12.99
C ASN A 171 -0.44 -3.85 14.31
N VAL A 172 -0.99 -4.34 15.42
CA VAL A 172 -0.74 -3.79 16.77
C VAL A 172 0.72 -4.00 17.23
N GLU A 173 1.40 -5.00 16.68
CA GLU A 173 2.82 -5.29 16.90
C GLU A 173 3.75 -4.45 16.00
N ASP A 174 3.21 -3.43 15.31
CA ASP A 174 3.93 -2.55 14.39
C ASP A 174 4.59 -3.26 13.19
N GLN A 175 4.02 -4.43 12.80
CA GLN A 175 4.44 -5.19 11.62
C GLN A 175 3.59 -4.80 10.41
N GLY A 176 4.23 -4.48 9.30
CA GLY A 176 3.55 -4.14 8.04
C GLY A 176 2.69 -5.30 7.52
N GLN A 177 1.45 -5.00 7.14
CA GLN A 177 0.47 -5.99 6.66
C GLN A 177 0.15 -5.85 5.19
N GLU A 178 0.21 -4.62 4.66
CA GLU A 178 -0.13 -4.30 3.27
C GLU A 178 0.76 -3.16 2.75
N GLY A 179 0.79 -3.00 1.43
CA GLY A 179 1.42 -1.87 0.76
C GLY A 179 2.91 -1.72 1.02
N VAL A 180 3.36 -0.48 1.08
CA VAL A 180 4.75 -0.10 1.38
C VAL A 180 5.16 -0.55 2.79
N GLU A 181 4.24 -0.50 3.76
CA GLU A 181 4.48 -0.97 5.13
C GLU A 181 4.91 -2.44 5.15
N LEU A 182 4.30 -3.29 4.33
CA LEU A 182 4.66 -4.71 4.20
C LEU A 182 5.97 -4.90 3.43
N THR A 183 6.07 -4.22 2.27
CA THR A 183 7.22 -4.39 1.38
C THR A 183 8.54 -4.03 2.05
N PHE A 184 8.55 -2.90 2.75
CA PHE A 184 9.75 -2.35 3.40
C PHE A 184 9.74 -2.55 4.93
N ASN A 185 9.05 -3.60 5.39
CA ASN A 185 8.87 -3.84 6.83
C ASN A 185 10.19 -3.96 7.59
N LYS A 186 11.24 -4.53 6.97
CA LYS A 186 12.56 -4.70 7.59
C LYS A 186 13.30 -3.37 7.78
N GLU A 187 13.22 -2.50 6.78
CA GLU A 187 13.85 -1.18 6.80
C GLU A 187 13.14 -0.24 7.75
N LEU A 188 11.80 -0.26 7.72
CA LEU A 188 10.95 0.59 8.54
C LEU A 188 10.91 0.17 10.01
N GLY A 189 10.98 -1.13 10.33
CA GLY A 189 10.69 -1.67 11.66
C GLY A 189 11.74 -1.38 12.73
N GLY A 190 12.98 -1.04 12.36
CA GLY A 190 14.08 -0.85 13.30
C GLY A 190 14.49 -2.13 14.04
N LYS A 191 15.21 -1.96 15.12
CA LYS A 191 15.64 -3.06 16.02
C LYS A 191 15.33 -2.65 17.47
N PRO A 192 14.54 -3.42 18.22
CA PRO A 192 14.29 -3.11 19.62
C PRO A 192 15.57 -3.20 20.42
N GLY A 193 15.70 -2.34 21.43
CA GLY A 193 16.71 -2.40 22.43
C GLY A 193 16.28 -3.32 23.59
N SER A 194 17.16 -3.47 24.57
CA SER A 194 16.85 -4.22 25.78
C SER A 194 17.54 -3.63 27.00
N ARG A 195 16.88 -3.72 28.15
CA ARG A 195 17.38 -3.31 29.46
C ARG A 195 17.13 -4.43 30.45
N ARG A 196 18.15 -4.87 31.14
CA ARG A 196 18.01 -5.86 32.21
C ARG A 196 17.73 -5.17 33.52
N VAL A 197 16.66 -5.55 34.20
CA VAL A 197 16.21 -4.93 35.46
C VAL A 197 15.84 -6.00 36.46
N ILE A 198 16.07 -5.71 37.75
CA ILE A 198 15.47 -6.44 38.85
C ILE A 198 14.15 -5.77 39.18
N LYS A 199 13.09 -6.56 39.22
CA LYS A 199 11.76 -6.12 39.62
C LYS A 199 11.43 -6.65 41.01
N ASP A 200 10.77 -5.81 41.79
CA ASP A 200 10.17 -6.25 43.06
C ASP A 200 8.93 -7.13 42.80
N ARG A 201 8.32 -7.61 43.90
CA ARG A 201 7.07 -8.39 43.84
C ARG A 201 5.90 -7.61 43.22
N LEU A 202 5.96 -6.29 43.25
CA LEU A 202 4.96 -5.38 42.68
C LEU A 202 5.24 -5.04 41.20
N GLY A 203 6.27 -5.65 40.59
CA GLY A 203 6.65 -5.39 39.20
C GLY A 203 7.37 -4.06 39.00
N GLN A 204 7.72 -3.33 40.05
CA GLN A 204 8.48 -2.08 39.95
C GLN A 204 9.96 -2.39 39.76
N VAL A 205 10.63 -1.57 38.93
CA VAL A 205 12.06 -1.67 38.74
C VAL A 205 12.78 -1.17 39.98
N VAL A 206 13.49 -2.06 40.66
CA VAL A 206 14.26 -1.76 41.88
C VAL A 206 15.70 -1.39 41.52
N GLU A 207 16.28 -2.10 40.54
CA GLU A 207 17.68 -1.92 40.16
C GLU A 207 17.90 -2.27 38.68
N ASP A 208 18.79 -1.54 38.03
CA ASP A 208 19.30 -1.85 36.70
C ASP A 208 20.49 -2.79 36.81
N VAL A 209 20.44 -3.92 36.11
CA VAL A 209 21.45 -4.96 36.18
C VAL A 209 22.03 -5.20 34.78
N GLY A 210 23.19 -4.62 34.52
CA GLY A 210 23.92 -4.78 33.27
C GLY A 210 23.75 -3.65 32.27
N ASP A 211 24.33 -3.84 31.08
CA ASP A 211 24.35 -2.83 30.03
C ASP A 211 22.97 -2.69 29.36
N GLU A 212 22.54 -1.45 29.14
CA GLU A 212 21.40 -1.13 28.31
C GLU A 212 21.82 -1.20 26.83
N ILE A 213 21.08 -1.98 26.04
CA ILE A 213 21.18 -1.98 24.59
C ILE A 213 20.13 -0.99 24.09
N PRO A 214 20.54 0.17 23.55
CA PRO A 214 19.58 1.14 23.04
C PRO A 214 18.86 0.60 21.79
N PRO A 215 17.58 0.99 21.58
CA PRO A 215 16.88 0.67 20.35
C PRO A 215 17.50 1.40 19.16
N ILE A 216 17.44 0.77 17.99
CA ILE A 216 17.80 1.39 16.71
C ILE A 216 16.52 1.64 15.96
N ASP A 217 16.16 2.90 15.79
CA ASP A 217 14.96 3.30 15.06
C ASP A 217 15.02 2.86 13.59
N GLY A 218 13.84 2.66 13.00
CA GLY A 218 13.70 2.31 11.61
C GLY A 218 14.13 3.45 10.69
N ARG A 219 14.53 3.10 9.46
CA ARG A 219 14.92 4.08 8.46
C ARG A 219 13.69 4.72 7.83
N ASP A 220 13.76 6.02 7.60
CA ASP A 220 12.77 6.74 6.79
C ASP A 220 12.86 6.28 5.33
N LEU A 221 11.70 6.18 4.69
CA LEU A 221 11.57 5.78 3.29
C LEU A 221 10.92 6.93 2.52
N GLN A 222 11.59 7.42 1.48
CA GLN A 222 11.03 8.42 0.58
C GLN A 222 10.50 7.74 -0.69
N LEU A 223 9.19 7.89 -0.92
CA LEU A 223 8.51 7.36 -2.09
C LEU A 223 8.57 8.32 -3.28
N SER A 224 8.34 7.78 -4.46
CA SER A 224 8.11 8.54 -5.70
C SER A 224 6.72 9.20 -5.74
N ILE A 225 5.79 8.72 -4.93
CA ILE A 225 4.42 9.25 -4.83
C ILE A 225 4.46 10.75 -4.49
N ASP A 226 3.70 11.53 -5.24
CA ASP A 226 3.38 12.91 -4.89
C ASP A 226 2.01 12.92 -4.19
N SER A 227 1.98 13.31 -2.92
CA SER A 227 0.74 13.25 -2.11
C SER A 227 -0.38 14.11 -2.68
N LYS A 228 -0.05 15.25 -3.30
CA LYS A 228 -1.04 16.13 -3.92
C LYS A 228 -1.63 15.51 -5.18
N VAL A 229 -0.78 14.92 -6.03
CA VAL A 229 -1.22 14.18 -7.24
C VAL A 229 -2.04 12.96 -6.84
N GLN A 230 -1.58 12.21 -5.83
CA GLN A 230 -2.29 11.03 -5.30
C GLN A 230 -3.68 11.39 -4.79
N PHE A 231 -3.77 12.44 -3.96
CA PHE A 231 -5.03 12.91 -3.40
C PHE A 231 -6.00 13.36 -4.50
N PHE A 232 -5.52 14.17 -5.46
CA PHE A 232 -6.33 14.67 -6.55
C PHE A 232 -6.83 13.54 -7.47
N ALA A 233 -5.93 12.61 -7.83
CA ALA A 233 -6.28 11.43 -8.62
C ALA A 233 -7.34 10.56 -7.91
N TYR A 234 -7.18 10.33 -6.60
CA TYR A 234 -8.17 9.64 -5.78
C TYR A 234 -9.52 10.35 -5.78
N GLN A 235 -9.53 11.67 -5.55
CA GLN A 235 -10.76 12.47 -5.51
C GLN A 235 -11.53 12.39 -6.84
N LYS A 236 -10.83 12.60 -7.96
CA LYS A 236 -11.46 12.57 -9.29
C LYS A 236 -11.97 11.19 -9.68
N LEU A 237 -11.21 10.15 -9.29
CA LEU A 237 -11.64 8.77 -9.47
C LEU A 237 -12.90 8.47 -8.65
N ARG A 238 -12.93 8.81 -7.37
CA ARG A 238 -14.06 8.60 -6.47
C ARG A 238 -15.31 9.30 -7.03
N ASP A 239 -15.18 10.57 -7.42
CA ASP A 239 -16.28 11.36 -7.93
C ASP A 239 -16.85 10.75 -9.21
N ALA A 240 -16.00 10.24 -10.11
CA ALA A 240 -16.43 9.54 -11.33
C ALA A 240 -17.12 8.21 -11.02
N VAL A 241 -16.59 7.41 -10.08
CA VAL A 241 -17.21 6.14 -9.67
C VAL A 241 -18.59 6.38 -9.08
N LEU A 242 -18.74 7.40 -8.24
CA LEU A 242 -20.03 7.79 -7.64
C LEU A 242 -21.00 8.34 -8.69
N LEU A 243 -20.54 9.24 -9.57
CA LEU A 243 -21.34 9.83 -10.65
C LEU A 243 -21.94 8.77 -11.58
N HIS A 244 -21.12 7.82 -11.99
CA HIS A 244 -21.53 6.74 -12.90
C HIS A 244 -22.12 5.53 -12.18
N LYS A 245 -22.30 5.58 -10.85
CA LYS A 245 -22.72 4.46 -10.00
C LYS A 245 -21.96 3.19 -10.36
N ALA A 246 -20.67 3.35 -10.57
CA ALA A 246 -19.76 2.25 -10.92
C ALA A 246 -19.41 1.44 -9.66
N ARG A 247 -18.98 0.21 -9.86
CA ARG A 247 -18.57 -0.67 -8.77
C ARG A 247 -17.23 -0.26 -8.16
N ALA A 248 -16.28 0.14 -9.00
CA ALA A 248 -14.92 0.46 -8.60
C ALA A 248 -14.19 1.24 -9.68
N GLY A 249 -13.00 1.72 -9.35
CA GLY A 249 -12.10 2.31 -10.32
C GLY A 249 -10.66 2.37 -9.83
N SER A 250 -9.74 2.69 -10.75
CA SER A 250 -8.32 2.85 -10.46
C SER A 250 -7.69 3.90 -11.38
N VAL A 251 -6.66 4.58 -10.87
CA VAL A 251 -5.82 5.52 -11.63
C VAL A 251 -4.36 5.21 -11.33
N VAL A 252 -3.54 5.21 -12.37
CA VAL A 252 -2.07 5.13 -12.28
C VAL A 252 -1.48 6.32 -13.02
N VAL A 253 -0.57 7.04 -12.37
CA VAL A 253 0.19 8.14 -12.98
C VAL A 253 1.68 7.83 -12.84
N LEU A 254 2.39 7.81 -13.96
CA LEU A 254 3.83 7.58 -14.04
C LEU A 254 4.54 8.82 -14.58
N ASP A 255 5.72 9.11 -14.06
CA ASP A 255 6.65 10.03 -14.70
C ASP A 255 7.27 9.32 -15.92
N ALA A 256 7.13 9.92 -17.09
CA ALA A 256 7.57 9.34 -18.35
C ALA A 256 9.10 9.36 -18.54
N GLN A 257 9.84 10.12 -17.73
CA GLN A 257 11.29 10.28 -17.83
C GLN A 257 12.04 9.41 -16.82
N THR A 258 11.50 9.30 -15.60
CA THR A 258 12.17 8.60 -14.49
C THR A 258 11.58 7.22 -14.22
N GLY A 259 10.39 6.93 -14.73
CA GLY A 259 9.64 5.72 -14.39
C GLY A 259 9.05 5.73 -12.97
N GLU A 260 9.10 6.86 -12.27
CA GLU A 260 8.53 6.99 -10.94
C GLU A 260 7.00 6.89 -10.96
N VAL A 261 6.44 6.16 -10.00
CA VAL A 261 4.99 6.15 -9.77
C VAL A 261 4.61 7.40 -8.97
N LEU A 262 3.95 8.36 -9.63
CA LEU A 262 3.52 9.61 -9.00
C LEU A 262 2.21 9.46 -8.24
N ALA A 263 1.31 8.61 -8.73
CA ALA A 263 0.07 8.26 -8.07
C ALA A 263 -0.41 6.86 -8.46
N LEU A 264 -1.04 6.19 -7.47
CA LEU A 264 -1.70 4.91 -7.63
C LEU A 264 -2.94 4.90 -6.74
N ALA A 265 -4.07 5.31 -7.32
CA ALA A 265 -5.33 5.49 -6.60
C ALA A 265 -6.33 4.39 -6.95
N ASN A 266 -7.11 3.96 -5.96
CA ASN A 266 -8.18 2.98 -6.11
C ASN A 266 -9.42 3.43 -5.35
N TYR A 267 -10.59 3.09 -5.85
CA TYR A 267 -11.87 3.25 -5.17
C TYR A 267 -12.74 2.01 -5.40
N PRO A 268 -13.46 1.47 -4.39
CA PRO A 268 -13.52 1.94 -3.00
C PRO A 268 -12.20 1.81 -2.26
N SER A 269 -12.03 2.60 -1.20
CA SER A 269 -10.84 2.65 -0.36
C SER A 269 -11.22 2.50 1.12
N TYR A 270 -10.26 2.66 2.00
CA TYR A 270 -10.41 2.53 3.45
C TYR A 270 -9.53 3.52 4.20
N VAL A 271 -9.86 3.78 5.46
CA VAL A 271 -9.01 4.56 6.36
C VAL A 271 -8.10 3.60 7.12
N PRO A 272 -6.75 3.68 6.99
CA PRO A 272 -5.83 2.72 7.62
C PRO A 272 -5.96 2.62 9.14
N ASP A 273 -6.36 3.70 9.81
CA ASP A 273 -6.57 3.73 11.27
C ASP A 273 -7.93 3.15 11.71
N LYS A 274 -8.89 3.01 10.78
CA LYS A 274 -10.28 2.57 11.08
C LYS A 274 -10.63 1.35 10.24
N ARG A 275 -10.10 0.19 10.62
CA ARG A 275 -10.24 -1.05 9.85
C ARG A 275 -11.34 -2.00 10.35
N GLN A 276 -12.24 -1.53 11.20
CA GLN A 276 -13.37 -2.35 11.66
C GLN A 276 -14.38 -2.54 10.51
N ASN A 277 -14.82 -3.79 10.31
CA ASN A 277 -15.83 -4.16 9.32
C ASN A 277 -15.49 -3.87 7.86
N LEU A 278 -14.19 -3.85 7.48
CA LEU A 278 -13.78 -3.69 6.09
C LEU A 278 -14.10 -4.92 5.25
N SER A 279 -14.59 -4.69 4.05
CA SER A 279 -14.70 -5.73 3.03
C SER A 279 -13.37 -5.93 2.29
N GLY A 280 -13.15 -7.14 1.77
CA GLY A 280 -11.99 -7.39 0.89
C GLY A 280 -11.96 -6.51 -0.37
N GLU A 281 -13.12 -5.98 -0.78
CA GLU A 281 -13.25 -5.04 -1.90
C GLU A 281 -12.56 -3.69 -1.62
N GLN A 282 -12.62 -3.21 -0.38
CA GLN A 282 -12.01 -1.96 0.05
C GLN A 282 -10.49 -2.07 0.23
N LEU A 283 -10.01 -3.25 0.67
CA LEU A 283 -8.57 -3.48 0.88
C LEU A 283 -7.79 -3.68 -0.41
N ARG A 284 -8.49 -3.92 -1.51
CA ARG A 284 -7.90 -4.40 -2.76
C ARG A 284 -7.23 -3.29 -3.56
N ASN A 285 -5.92 -3.40 -3.79
CA ASN A 285 -5.19 -2.52 -4.71
C ASN A 285 -5.42 -2.95 -6.16
N ARG A 286 -6.59 -2.57 -6.72
CA ARG A 286 -7.08 -3.03 -8.02
C ARG A 286 -6.16 -2.70 -9.18
N ALA A 287 -5.46 -1.56 -9.11
CA ALA A 287 -4.52 -1.15 -10.16
C ALA A 287 -3.42 -2.18 -10.40
N LEU A 288 -3.02 -2.93 -9.35
CA LEU A 288 -1.96 -3.94 -9.38
C LEU A 288 -2.48 -5.38 -9.38
N THR A 289 -3.63 -5.63 -8.73
CA THR A 289 -4.11 -6.99 -8.44
C THR A 289 -5.20 -7.48 -9.39
N ASP A 290 -5.92 -6.58 -10.05
CA ASP A 290 -6.99 -6.95 -10.96
C ASP A 290 -6.47 -7.02 -12.39
N THR A 291 -6.82 -8.08 -13.09
CA THR A 291 -6.50 -8.24 -14.50
C THR A 291 -7.76 -8.27 -15.36
N PHE A 292 -7.64 -7.71 -16.53
CA PHE A 292 -8.74 -7.68 -17.49
C PHE A 292 -8.22 -7.67 -18.94
N GLU A 293 -9.12 -7.92 -19.85
CA GLU A 293 -8.87 -7.73 -21.28
C GLU A 293 -8.79 -6.22 -21.57
N PRO A 294 -7.64 -5.70 -22.02
CA PRO A 294 -7.42 -4.26 -22.16
C PRO A 294 -8.19 -3.60 -23.32
N GLY A 295 -8.78 -4.40 -24.19
CA GLY A 295 -9.56 -3.88 -25.31
C GLY A 295 -8.75 -2.97 -26.25
N SER A 296 -9.40 -1.96 -26.80
CA SER A 296 -8.83 -1.06 -27.82
C SER A 296 -7.57 -0.28 -27.40
N THR A 297 -7.18 -0.30 -26.12
CA THR A 297 -5.91 0.28 -25.68
C THR A 297 -4.68 -0.51 -26.18
N MET A 298 -4.88 -1.74 -26.68
CA MET A 298 -3.82 -2.54 -27.32
C MET A 298 -3.56 -2.19 -28.78
N LYS A 299 -4.49 -1.52 -29.48
CA LYS A 299 -4.35 -1.21 -30.91
C LYS A 299 -3.10 -0.39 -31.25
N PRO A 300 -2.71 0.62 -30.48
CA PRO A 300 -1.46 1.35 -30.71
C PRO A 300 -0.23 0.43 -30.71
N ILE A 301 -0.20 -0.57 -29.80
CA ILE A 301 0.89 -1.55 -29.72
C ILE A 301 0.91 -2.41 -30.99
N THR A 302 -0.24 -2.90 -31.47
CA THR A 302 -0.35 -3.70 -32.69
C THR A 302 0.12 -2.91 -33.89
N VAL A 303 -0.27 -1.64 -34.02
CA VAL A 303 0.17 -0.75 -35.09
C VAL A 303 1.67 -0.48 -35.00
N ALA A 304 2.20 -0.24 -33.79
CA ALA A 304 3.63 -0.02 -33.58
C ALA A 304 4.47 -1.23 -34.03
N ILE A 305 4.02 -2.46 -33.74
CA ILE A 305 4.66 -3.69 -34.22
C ILE A 305 4.68 -3.73 -35.76
N ALA A 306 3.56 -3.37 -36.40
CA ALA A 306 3.46 -3.40 -37.86
C ALA A 306 4.32 -2.31 -38.52
N LEU A 307 4.44 -1.13 -37.93
CA LEU A 307 5.37 -0.07 -38.36
C LEU A 307 6.82 -0.52 -38.22
N GLU A 308 7.18 -1.07 -37.05
CA GLU A 308 8.55 -1.47 -36.74
C GLU A 308 9.07 -2.58 -37.67
N ASN A 309 8.19 -3.50 -38.03
CA ASN A 309 8.51 -4.57 -38.97
C ASN A 309 8.31 -4.16 -40.44
N GLY A 310 8.06 -2.89 -40.77
CA GLY A 310 7.90 -2.37 -42.12
C GLY A 310 6.71 -2.96 -42.87
N ARG A 311 5.68 -3.48 -42.15
CA ARG A 311 4.49 -4.09 -42.77
C ARG A 311 3.48 -3.07 -43.26
N VAL A 312 3.50 -1.89 -42.65
CA VAL A 312 2.65 -0.76 -42.99
C VAL A 312 3.40 0.55 -42.79
N THR A 313 2.88 1.62 -43.36
CA THR A 313 3.22 3.03 -43.04
C THR A 313 2.00 3.71 -42.42
N PRO A 314 2.14 4.89 -41.82
CA PRO A 314 0.98 5.64 -41.28
C PRO A 314 -0.12 5.87 -42.32
N GLN A 315 0.23 6.08 -43.60
CA GLN A 315 -0.69 6.35 -44.71
C GLN A 315 -1.16 5.10 -45.45
N THR A 316 -0.68 3.91 -45.08
CA THR A 316 -1.15 2.66 -45.72
C THR A 316 -2.67 2.54 -45.57
N LEU A 317 -3.34 2.32 -46.72
CA LEU A 317 -4.80 2.20 -46.75
C LEU A 317 -5.25 0.80 -46.35
N ILE A 318 -6.24 0.76 -45.47
CA ILE A 318 -6.88 -0.46 -44.94
C ILE A 318 -8.37 -0.35 -45.23
N ASP A 319 -8.88 -1.19 -46.10
CA ASP A 319 -10.32 -1.28 -46.36
C ASP A 319 -11.02 -1.96 -45.18
N THR A 320 -11.91 -1.24 -44.51
CA THR A 320 -12.70 -1.73 -43.37
C THR A 320 -14.15 -2.01 -43.73
N SER A 321 -14.52 -1.81 -45.05
CA SER A 321 -15.89 -2.08 -45.53
C SER A 321 -16.24 -3.57 -45.45
N PRO A 322 -17.47 -3.91 -45.14
CA PRO A 322 -18.62 -3.08 -44.77
C PRO A 322 -18.72 -2.88 -43.21
N GLY A 323 -17.61 -2.83 -42.50
CA GLY A 323 -17.56 -2.77 -41.02
C GLY A 323 -17.64 -4.16 -40.40
N LYS A 324 -17.45 -5.21 -41.17
CA LYS A 324 -17.46 -6.61 -40.72
C LYS A 324 -16.37 -7.39 -41.47
N TYR A 325 -15.66 -8.24 -40.73
CA TYR A 325 -14.62 -9.08 -41.29
C TYR A 325 -14.60 -10.46 -40.65
N THR A 326 -14.62 -11.52 -41.44
CA THR A 326 -14.69 -12.89 -40.90
C THR A 326 -13.31 -13.54 -40.94
N VAL A 327 -12.86 -14.06 -39.82
CA VAL A 327 -11.62 -14.81 -39.65
C VAL A 327 -11.97 -16.20 -39.13
N THR A 328 -11.65 -17.24 -39.92
CA THR A 328 -11.90 -18.65 -39.58
C THR A 328 -13.31 -18.92 -38.97
N GLY A 329 -14.34 -18.35 -39.66
CA GLY A 329 -15.74 -18.52 -39.25
C GLY A 329 -16.27 -17.60 -38.13
N SER A 330 -15.41 -16.79 -37.54
CA SER A 330 -15.80 -15.79 -36.53
C SER A 330 -15.83 -14.39 -37.12
N THR A 331 -16.91 -13.63 -36.92
CA THR A 331 -17.07 -12.29 -37.48
C THR A 331 -16.66 -11.22 -36.47
N ILE A 332 -15.72 -10.38 -36.85
CA ILE A 332 -15.27 -9.18 -36.14
C ILE A 332 -16.04 -8.00 -36.70
N THR A 333 -16.51 -7.10 -35.83
CA THR A 333 -17.34 -5.97 -36.23
C THR A 333 -16.78 -4.64 -35.70
N ASP A 334 -16.89 -3.61 -36.52
CA ASP A 334 -16.77 -2.21 -36.10
C ASP A 334 -18.13 -1.65 -35.66
N THR A 335 -18.13 -0.53 -34.96
CA THR A 335 -19.36 0.18 -34.58
C THR A 335 -20.04 0.83 -35.79
N HIS A 336 -19.28 1.19 -36.79
CA HIS A 336 -19.74 1.81 -38.06
C HIS A 336 -18.98 1.24 -39.24
N ASN A 337 -19.55 1.41 -40.43
CA ASN A 337 -18.79 1.22 -41.68
C ASN A 337 -17.93 2.48 -41.92
N TYR A 338 -16.62 2.37 -41.76
CA TYR A 338 -15.70 3.48 -41.94
C TYR A 338 -15.13 3.58 -43.38
N GLY A 339 -15.49 2.64 -44.24
CA GLY A 339 -14.90 2.58 -45.57
C GLY A 339 -13.40 2.23 -45.53
N THR A 340 -12.62 2.90 -46.34
CA THR A 340 -11.16 2.76 -46.35
C THR A 340 -10.53 3.77 -45.41
N LEU A 341 -9.76 3.31 -44.43
CA LEU A 341 -9.01 4.12 -43.47
C LEU A 341 -7.51 4.05 -43.77
N THR A 342 -6.78 5.10 -43.42
CA THR A 342 -5.32 4.99 -43.19
C THR A 342 -5.03 4.23 -41.91
N VAL A 343 -3.80 3.76 -41.71
CA VAL A 343 -3.38 3.16 -40.43
C VAL A 343 -3.59 4.14 -39.26
N GLU A 344 -3.34 5.44 -39.46
CA GLU A 344 -3.66 6.51 -38.51
C GLU A 344 -5.16 6.54 -38.19
N GLY A 345 -5.99 6.47 -39.26
CA GLY A 345 -7.46 6.44 -39.14
C GLY A 345 -7.95 5.21 -38.39
N VAL A 346 -7.28 4.06 -38.49
CA VAL A 346 -7.62 2.86 -37.71
C VAL A 346 -7.47 3.12 -36.22
N ILE A 347 -6.44 3.83 -35.77
CA ILE A 347 -6.26 4.22 -34.38
C ILE A 347 -7.26 5.30 -33.98
N GLN A 348 -7.43 6.35 -34.79
CA GLN A 348 -8.32 7.47 -34.54
C GLN A 348 -9.78 7.01 -34.36
N LYS A 349 -10.30 6.22 -35.28
CA LYS A 349 -11.68 5.69 -35.26
C LYS A 349 -11.82 4.41 -34.44
N SER A 350 -10.71 3.85 -34.00
CA SER A 350 -10.67 2.61 -33.19
C SER A 350 -11.28 1.39 -33.92
N SER A 351 -11.02 1.23 -35.23
CA SER A 351 -11.53 0.11 -36.00
C SER A 351 -10.96 -1.24 -35.55
N ASN A 352 -11.83 -2.19 -35.22
CA ASN A 352 -11.47 -3.57 -34.90
C ASN A 352 -11.08 -4.32 -36.20
N VAL A 353 -11.84 -4.08 -37.28
CA VAL A 353 -11.58 -4.65 -38.59
C VAL A 353 -10.21 -4.21 -39.10
N GLY A 354 -9.91 -2.89 -38.97
CA GLY A 354 -8.62 -2.34 -39.35
C GLY A 354 -7.47 -2.95 -38.57
N ALA A 355 -7.57 -3.00 -37.24
CA ALA A 355 -6.56 -3.60 -36.39
C ALA A 355 -6.32 -5.09 -36.72
N THR A 356 -7.41 -5.83 -36.94
CA THR A 356 -7.34 -7.24 -37.37
C THR A 356 -6.58 -7.40 -38.69
N LYS A 357 -6.92 -6.63 -39.72
CA LYS A 357 -6.24 -6.70 -41.03
C LYS A 357 -4.76 -6.31 -40.94
N ILE A 358 -4.42 -5.36 -40.07
CA ILE A 358 -3.02 -5.01 -39.77
C ILE A 358 -2.31 -6.19 -39.09
N SER A 359 -2.93 -6.80 -38.06
CA SER A 359 -2.32 -7.92 -37.34
C SER A 359 -2.09 -9.16 -38.22
N GLN A 360 -2.91 -9.37 -39.27
CA GLN A 360 -2.72 -10.46 -40.20
C GLN A 360 -1.48 -10.29 -41.12
N LYS A 361 -0.90 -9.08 -41.15
CA LYS A 361 0.39 -8.83 -41.82
C LYS A 361 1.58 -9.19 -40.93
N LEU A 362 1.34 -9.54 -39.67
CA LEU A 362 2.33 -9.93 -38.66
C LEU A 362 2.25 -11.45 -38.43
N SER A 363 3.37 -12.03 -38.05
CA SER A 363 3.36 -13.36 -37.45
C SER A 363 2.89 -13.31 -35.97
N ALA A 364 2.30 -14.41 -35.51
CA ALA A 364 1.95 -14.53 -34.09
C ALA A 364 3.17 -14.37 -33.18
N LYS A 365 4.36 -14.77 -33.64
CA LYS A 365 5.62 -14.63 -32.91
C LYS A 365 6.03 -13.17 -32.75
N GLU A 366 5.98 -12.35 -33.80
CA GLU A 366 6.31 -10.91 -33.75
C GLU A 366 5.42 -10.20 -32.73
N MET A 367 4.12 -10.49 -32.71
CA MET A 367 3.19 -9.92 -31.74
C MET A 367 3.51 -10.38 -30.30
N TRP A 368 3.74 -11.68 -30.11
CA TRP A 368 4.03 -12.26 -28.81
C TRP A 368 5.34 -11.73 -28.21
N ASP A 369 6.42 -11.72 -29.00
CA ASP A 369 7.73 -11.22 -28.57
C ASP A 369 7.63 -9.77 -28.08
N THR A 370 6.90 -8.91 -28.82
CA THR A 370 6.72 -7.51 -28.42
C THR A 370 5.83 -7.38 -27.18
N TYR A 371 4.76 -8.16 -27.05
CA TYR A 371 3.96 -8.16 -25.83
C TYR A 371 4.79 -8.55 -24.61
N MET A 372 5.65 -9.56 -24.74
CA MET A 372 6.56 -9.96 -23.66
C MET A 372 7.59 -8.85 -23.35
N SER A 373 8.16 -8.20 -24.38
CA SER A 373 9.11 -7.07 -24.20
C SER A 373 8.47 -5.86 -23.51
N LEU A 374 7.15 -5.69 -23.62
CA LEU A 374 6.38 -4.65 -22.95
C LEU A 374 5.84 -5.09 -21.56
N GLY A 375 6.28 -6.25 -21.06
CA GLY A 375 5.92 -6.74 -19.72
C GLY A 375 4.56 -7.42 -19.60
N PHE A 376 3.81 -7.64 -20.70
CA PHE A 376 2.55 -8.39 -20.63
C PHE A 376 2.81 -9.87 -20.36
N GLY A 377 1.99 -10.48 -19.53
CA GLY A 377 2.18 -11.86 -19.11
C GLY A 377 3.32 -12.09 -18.12
N GLN A 378 4.00 -11.02 -17.69
CA GLN A 378 5.08 -11.04 -16.71
C GLN A 378 4.70 -10.24 -15.47
N LYS A 379 5.20 -10.65 -14.30
CA LYS A 379 5.00 -9.88 -13.09
C LYS A 379 5.78 -8.58 -13.17
N PRO A 380 5.13 -7.42 -12.99
CA PRO A 380 5.83 -6.13 -12.96
C PRO A 380 6.97 -6.13 -11.94
N GLN A 381 8.14 -5.63 -12.36
CA GLN A 381 9.32 -5.49 -11.51
C GLN A 381 9.18 -4.23 -10.63
N ILE A 382 8.17 -4.23 -9.79
CA ILE A 382 7.89 -3.18 -8.83
C ILE A 382 7.93 -3.78 -7.42
N ALA A 383 8.65 -3.12 -6.51
CA ALA A 383 8.70 -3.52 -5.11
C ALA A 383 7.36 -3.21 -4.43
N PHE A 384 6.34 -4.03 -4.73
CA PHE A 384 5.00 -3.86 -4.18
C PHE A 384 4.28 -5.23 -4.07
N PRO A 385 3.53 -5.49 -2.96
CA PRO A 385 2.86 -6.75 -2.78
C PRO A 385 1.65 -6.90 -3.72
N GLY A 386 1.35 -8.13 -4.10
CA GLY A 386 0.15 -8.45 -4.85
C GLY A 386 0.17 -8.10 -6.34
N ALA A 387 1.25 -7.54 -6.89
CA ALA A 387 1.35 -7.28 -8.33
C ALA A 387 1.22 -8.58 -9.14
N VAL A 388 0.32 -8.58 -10.12
CA VAL A 388 -0.02 -9.76 -10.93
C VAL A 388 0.61 -9.69 -12.32
N SER A 389 0.87 -10.86 -12.92
CA SER A 389 1.47 -10.96 -14.25
C SER A 389 0.49 -10.71 -15.40
N GLY A 390 -0.82 -10.83 -15.16
CA GLY A 390 -1.76 -10.98 -16.26
C GLY A 390 -1.54 -12.31 -17.01
N ARG A 391 -2.03 -12.39 -18.23
CA ARG A 391 -1.90 -13.61 -19.03
C ARG A 391 -1.74 -13.31 -20.52
N VAL A 392 -0.67 -13.81 -21.11
CA VAL A 392 -0.47 -13.91 -22.57
C VAL A 392 -0.09 -15.36 -22.86
N ARG A 393 -0.90 -16.05 -23.66
CA ARG A 393 -0.61 -17.45 -24.01
C ARG A 393 0.58 -17.51 -24.98
N PRO A 394 1.36 -18.61 -24.99
CA PRO A 394 2.44 -18.79 -25.96
C PRO A 394 1.89 -18.73 -27.39
N TYR A 395 2.58 -18.00 -28.28
CA TYR A 395 2.15 -17.76 -29.65
C TYR A 395 1.86 -19.04 -30.46
N LYS A 396 2.58 -20.12 -30.17
CA LYS A 396 2.38 -21.43 -30.83
C LYS A 396 0.99 -22.01 -30.66
N THR A 397 0.25 -21.53 -29.64
CA THR A 397 -1.12 -21.99 -29.32
C THR A 397 -2.19 -21.11 -29.96
N TRP A 398 -1.81 -20.01 -30.62
CA TRP A 398 -2.78 -19.08 -31.18
C TRP A 398 -3.39 -19.59 -32.47
N ARG A 399 -4.68 -19.61 -32.53
CA ARG A 399 -5.42 -19.75 -33.80
C ARG A 399 -5.52 -18.39 -34.48
N PRO A 400 -5.76 -18.33 -35.79
CA PRO A 400 -5.85 -17.05 -36.53
C PRO A 400 -6.86 -16.06 -35.89
N ILE A 401 -7.99 -16.56 -35.40
CA ILE A 401 -8.97 -15.70 -34.73
C ILE A 401 -8.46 -15.16 -33.40
N GLU A 402 -7.62 -15.89 -32.69
CA GLU A 402 -7.04 -15.44 -31.42
C GLU A 402 -5.97 -14.35 -31.63
N GLN A 403 -5.14 -14.49 -32.68
CA GLN A 403 -4.23 -13.43 -33.11
C GLN A 403 -5.02 -12.16 -33.50
N ALA A 404 -6.11 -12.31 -34.25
CA ALA A 404 -6.99 -11.24 -34.64
C ALA A 404 -7.58 -10.52 -33.40
N THR A 405 -8.13 -11.26 -32.43
CA THR A 405 -8.74 -10.65 -31.24
C THR A 405 -7.71 -10.00 -30.32
N MET A 406 -6.50 -10.57 -30.20
CA MET A 406 -5.42 -9.96 -29.40
C MET A 406 -4.95 -8.62 -29.98
N SER A 407 -5.09 -8.39 -31.27
CA SER A 407 -4.73 -7.12 -31.94
C SER A 407 -5.50 -5.91 -31.38
N TYR A 408 -6.71 -6.15 -30.86
CA TYR A 408 -7.55 -5.13 -30.23
C TYR A 408 -7.90 -5.47 -28.77
N GLY A 409 -7.05 -6.30 -28.11
CA GLY A 409 -6.99 -6.46 -26.67
C GLY A 409 -7.93 -7.48 -26.06
N TYR A 410 -8.41 -8.48 -26.83
CA TYR A 410 -9.15 -9.62 -26.31
C TYR A 410 -8.32 -10.91 -26.36
N GLY A 411 -8.56 -11.83 -25.42
CA GLY A 411 -7.83 -13.10 -25.34
C GLY A 411 -6.48 -13.02 -24.60
N LEU A 412 -6.12 -11.84 -24.11
CA LEU A 412 -5.04 -11.60 -23.16
C LEU A 412 -5.58 -10.84 -21.93
N SER A 413 -4.86 -10.85 -20.84
CA SER A 413 -5.24 -10.03 -19.67
C SER A 413 -4.03 -9.29 -19.10
N ALA A 414 -4.27 -8.06 -18.64
CA ALA A 414 -3.28 -7.18 -18.04
C ALA A 414 -3.92 -6.40 -16.89
N SER A 415 -3.10 -5.94 -15.93
CA SER A 415 -3.51 -4.97 -14.92
C SER A 415 -3.48 -3.55 -15.50
N LEU A 416 -4.15 -2.61 -14.81
CA LEU A 416 -4.08 -1.19 -15.19
C LEU A 416 -2.64 -0.68 -15.14
N PHE A 417 -1.88 -1.13 -14.14
CA PHE A 417 -0.48 -0.79 -13.99
C PHE A 417 0.36 -1.26 -15.20
N GLN A 418 0.16 -2.50 -15.68
CA GLN A 418 0.86 -3.00 -16.88
C GLN A 418 0.49 -2.18 -18.12
N MET A 419 -0.77 -1.74 -18.25
CA MET A 419 -1.17 -0.86 -19.35
C MET A 419 -0.47 0.49 -19.29
N ALA A 420 -0.42 1.16 -18.13
CA ALA A 420 0.32 2.39 -17.95
C ALA A 420 1.81 2.21 -18.26
N HIS A 421 2.40 1.15 -17.74
CA HIS A 421 3.82 0.84 -17.92
C HIS A 421 4.17 0.56 -19.39
N SER A 422 3.34 -0.16 -20.13
CA SER A 422 3.59 -0.45 -21.55
C SER A 422 3.65 0.82 -22.42
N TYR A 423 2.93 1.88 -22.03
CA TYR A 423 2.93 3.16 -22.75
C TYR A 423 4.21 3.97 -22.53
N THR A 424 5.09 3.58 -21.59
CA THR A 424 6.43 4.17 -21.47
C THR A 424 7.20 4.04 -22.79
N ALA A 425 7.02 2.92 -23.50
CA ALA A 425 7.66 2.72 -24.80
C ALA A 425 7.29 3.77 -25.84
N PHE A 426 6.10 4.37 -25.75
CA PHE A 426 5.72 5.48 -26.63
C PHE A 426 6.13 6.84 -26.07
N ALA A 427 6.10 6.99 -24.77
CA ALA A 427 6.42 8.24 -24.08
C ALA A 427 7.93 8.51 -23.98
N HIS A 428 8.75 7.45 -23.95
CA HIS A 428 10.21 7.51 -23.83
C HIS A 428 10.90 7.05 -25.14
N ASP A 429 10.44 7.61 -26.25
CA ASP A 429 11.06 7.47 -27.59
C ASP A 429 11.41 6.03 -27.99
N GLY A 430 10.54 5.09 -27.70
CA GLY A 430 10.66 3.67 -28.08
C GLY A 430 11.28 2.77 -27.00
N GLU A 431 11.62 3.30 -25.84
CA GLU A 431 12.18 2.53 -24.73
C GLU A 431 11.14 2.18 -23.67
N TYR A 432 11.05 0.90 -23.34
CA TYR A 432 10.32 0.42 -22.18
C TYR A 432 11.19 0.57 -20.94
N ILE A 433 10.91 1.60 -20.12
CA ILE A 433 11.73 1.98 -18.96
C ILE A 433 11.28 1.26 -17.70
N PRO A 434 12.19 0.96 -16.75
CA PRO A 434 11.82 0.42 -15.46
C PRO A 434 10.97 1.41 -14.65
N VAL A 435 10.13 0.88 -13.75
CA VAL A 435 9.29 1.70 -12.86
C VAL A 435 9.69 1.51 -11.42
N THR A 436 9.52 2.56 -10.61
CA THR A 436 9.89 2.56 -9.20
C THR A 436 8.86 3.25 -8.31
N MET A 437 8.72 2.74 -7.06
CA MET A 437 7.96 3.39 -5.98
C MET A 437 8.84 4.27 -5.08
N GLN A 438 10.16 4.18 -5.22
CA GLN A 438 11.09 5.01 -4.49
C GLN A 438 11.48 6.21 -5.31
N LYS A 439 11.66 7.36 -4.65
CA LYS A 439 12.13 8.58 -5.31
C LYS A 439 13.48 8.36 -5.96
N THR A 440 13.60 8.84 -7.20
CA THR A 440 14.86 8.93 -7.94
C THR A 440 14.94 10.26 -8.67
N ASP A 441 16.15 10.80 -8.80
CA ASP A 441 16.37 12.02 -9.59
C ASP A 441 17.05 11.69 -10.94
N GLN A 442 17.16 10.39 -11.27
CA GLN A 442 17.82 9.92 -12.48
C GLN A 442 16.80 9.62 -13.57
N THR A 443 17.10 10.07 -14.78
CA THR A 443 16.38 9.64 -15.98
C THR A 443 16.54 8.13 -16.14
N ALA A 444 15.43 7.43 -16.34
CA ALA A 444 15.46 5.99 -16.53
C ALA A 444 16.07 5.64 -17.89
N SER A 445 16.85 4.56 -17.92
CA SER A 445 17.29 3.90 -19.15
C SER A 445 16.57 2.57 -19.25
N GLY A 446 15.97 2.31 -20.40
CA GLY A 446 15.12 1.15 -20.66
C GLY A 446 15.65 0.23 -21.74
N VAL A 447 14.79 -0.71 -22.11
CA VAL A 447 15.01 -1.61 -23.24
C VAL A 447 14.28 -1.04 -24.45
N ARG A 448 15.00 -0.85 -25.55
CA ARG A 448 14.41 -0.37 -26.80
C ARG A 448 13.51 -1.44 -27.41
N VAL A 449 12.23 -1.10 -27.55
CA VAL A 449 11.22 -1.97 -28.16
C VAL A 449 10.83 -1.45 -29.54
N PHE A 450 10.82 -0.13 -29.73
CA PHE A 450 10.50 0.53 -31.01
C PHE A 450 11.57 1.56 -31.36
N SER A 451 11.66 1.88 -32.64
CA SER A 451 12.45 3.01 -33.10
C SER A 451 11.85 4.33 -32.63
N VAL A 452 12.68 5.37 -32.46
CA VAL A 452 12.23 6.72 -32.09
C VAL A 452 11.16 7.22 -33.07
N ALA A 453 11.41 7.03 -34.37
CA ALA A 453 10.48 7.47 -35.44
C ALA A 453 9.09 6.85 -35.26
N ASN A 454 9.01 5.53 -35.03
CA ASN A 454 7.74 4.84 -34.88
C ASN A 454 7.04 5.23 -33.56
N ALA A 455 7.78 5.44 -32.48
CA ALA A 455 7.20 5.96 -31.22
C ALA A 455 6.58 7.35 -31.43
N VAL A 456 7.23 8.25 -32.18
CA VAL A 456 6.70 9.57 -32.55
C VAL A 456 5.43 9.45 -33.39
N GLU A 457 5.42 8.56 -34.39
CA GLU A 457 4.21 8.35 -35.22
C GLU A 457 3.04 7.82 -34.36
N ILE A 458 3.30 6.89 -33.46
CA ILE A 458 2.24 6.41 -32.53
C ILE A 458 1.73 7.54 -31.64
N ARG A 459 2.59 8.45 -31.14
CA ARG A 459 2.14 9.61 -30.36
C ARG A 459 1.19 10.50 -31.17
N LYS A 460 1.50 10.78 -32.44
CA LYS A 460 0.61 11.54 -33.35
C LYS A 460 -0.75 10.85 -33.51
N MET A 461 -0.75 9.53 -33.74
CA MET A 461 -2.00 8.76 -33.83
C MET A 461 -2.81 8.78 -32.55
N LEU A 462 -2.15 8.71 -31.37
CA LEU A 462 -2.80 8.84 -30.06
C LEU A 462 -3.37 10.24 -29.85
N GLN A 463 -2.72 11.29 -30.36
CA GLN A 463 -3.24 12.66 -30.35
C GLN A 463 -4.52 12.76 -31.18
N MET A 464 -4.52 12.19 -32.39
CA MET A 464 -5.72 12.12 -33.23
C MET A 464 -6.88 11.38 -32.54
N ALA A 465 -6.58 10.27 -31.84
CA ALA A 465 -7.59 9.48 -31.14
C ALA A 465 -8.20 10.21 -29.93
N ALA A 466 -7.43 11.09 -29.26
CA ALA A 466 -7.88 11.95 -28.18
C ALA A 466 -8.48 13.28 -28.67
N GLY A 467 -8.34 13.59 -29.96
CA GLY A 467 -8.84 14.82 -30.58
C GLY A 467 -10.36 14.80 -30.87
N PRO A 468 -10.89 15.89 -31.45
CA PRO A 468 -12.32 16.07 -31.66
C PRO A 468 -12.98 14.98 -32.51
N GLU A 469 -12.27 14.48 -33.51
CA GLU A 469 -12.77 13.42 -34.40
C GLU A 469 -12.42 12.00 -33.94
N GLY A 470 -11.70 11.87 -32.81
CA GLY A 470 -11.32 10.60 -32.23
C GLY A 470 -12.39 10.00 -31.34
N THR A 471 -12.04 8.91 -30.65
CA THR A 471 -12.93 8.21 -29.71
C THR A 471 -12.84 8.73 -28.28
N GLY A 472 -11.93 9.68 -27.99
CA GLY A 472 -11.70 10.21 -26.66
C GLY A 472 -11.57 11.73 -26.55
N PRO A 473 -12.45 12.55 -27.18
CA PRO A 473 -12.33 14.01 -27.15
C PRO A 473 -12.40 14.62 -25.76
N LYS A 474 -13.04 13.95 -24.80
CA LYS A 474 -13.09 14.38 -23.39
C LYS A 474 -11.78 14.21 -22.63
N ALA A 475 -10.76 13.63 -23.26
CA ALA A 475 -9.39 13.58 -22.71
C ALA A 475 -8.63 14.89 -22.93
N MET A 476 -9.09 15.75 -23.83
CA MET A 476 -8.45 17.05 -24.11
C MET A 476 -8.35 17.87 -22.84
N THR A 477 -7.18 18.48 -22.63
CA THR A 477 -6.87 19.30 -21.45
C THR A 477 -6.65 20.75 -21.85
N VAL A 478 -6.85 21.67 -20.91
CA VAL A 478 -6.56 23.09 -21.13
C VAL A 478 -5.06 23.34 -20.94
N GLY A 479 -4.41 23.84 -21.98
CA GLY A 479 -3.01 24.24 -21.95
C GLY A 479 -2.00 23.15 -22.32
N TYR A 480 -2.42 21.90 -22.40
CA TYR A 480 -1.51 20.80 -22.72
C TYR A 480 -2.05 19.93 -23.85
N SER A 481 -1.17 19.59 -24.78
CA SER A 481 -1.46 18.58 -25.78
C SER A 481 -1.50 17.18 -25.15
N VAL A 482 -2.47 16.38 -25.54
CA VAL A 482 -2.64 15.03 -25.01
C VAL A 482 -2.75 14.02 -26.14
N GLY A 483 -2.27 12.82 -25.90
CA GLY A 483 -2.53 11.67 -26.74
C GLY A 483 -2.92 10.48 -25.89
N GLY A 484 -3.87 9.70 -26.37
CA GLY A 484 -4.31 8.54 -25.62
C GLY A 484 -5.33 7.70 -26.37
N LYS A 485 -5.63 6.56 -25.80
CA LYS A 485 -6.57 5.60 -26.37
C LYS A 485 -7.64 5.20 -25.37
N SER A 486 -8.89 5.31 -25.79
CA SER A 486 -10.03 4.77 -25.07
C SER A 486 -10.16 3.27 -25.30
N GLY A 487 -10.62 2.56 -24.27
CA GLY A 487 -11.01 1.17 -24.35
C GLY A 487 -12.35 0.95 -23.63
N THR A 488 -13.13 0.05 -24.18
CA THR A 488 -14.37 -0.41 -23.56
C THR A 488 -14.44 -1.91 -23.78
N ALA A 489 -14.43 -2.67 -22.70
CA ALA A 489 -14.51 -4.12 -22.77
C ALA A 489 -15.72 -4.63 -21.99
N ARG A 490 -16.38 -5.64 -22.54
CA ARG A 490 -17.42 -6.39 -21.80
C ARG A 490 -16.76 -7.22 -20.73
N LYS A 491 -17.36 -7.27 -19.56
CA LYS A 491 -16.85 -8.08 -18.46
C LYS A 491 -17.10 -9.56 -18.71
N GLN A 492 -16.06 -10.35 -18.54
CA GLN A 492 -16.21 -11.80 -18.60
C GLN A 492 -16.96 -12.29 -17.36
N VAL A 493 -17.99 -13.11 -17.57
CA VAL A 493 -18.79 -13.77 -16.53
C VAL A 493 -18.89 -15.25 -16.86
N GLY A 494 -18.26 -16.08 -16.05
CA GLY A 494 -18.14 -17.51 -16.31
C GLY A 494 -17.36 -17.79 -17.61
N LYS A 495 -17.96 -18.54 -18.56
CA LYS A 495 -17.36 -18.86 -19.86
C LYS A 495 -17.69 -17.87 -20.99
N GLY A 496 -18.48 -16.82 -20.71
CA GLY A 496 -18.94 -15.83 -21.70
C GLY A 496 -18.74 -14.39 -21.25
N TYR A 497 -19.31 -13.47 -22.03
CA TYR A 497 -19.28 -12.04 -21.74
C TYR A 497 -20.66 -11.56 -21.25
N SER A 498 -20.66 -10.66 -20.27
CA SER A 498 -21.88 -10.00 -19.82
C SER A 498 -22.46 -9.11 -20.93
N THR A 499 -23.76 -9.04 -21.01
CA THR A 499 -24.48 -8.14 -21.94
C THR A 499 -24.60 -6.72 -21.41
N SER A 500 -24.46 -6.51 -20.08
CA SER A 500 -24.73 -5.24 -19.39
C SER A 500 -23.57 -4.71 -18.56
N LYS A 501 -22.50 -5.50 -18.33
CA LYS A 501 -21.38 -5.09 -17.49
C LYS A 501 -20.15 -4.80 -18.34
N TYR A 502 -19.65 -3.58 -18.22
CA TYR A 502 -18.53 -3.06 -18.97
C TYR A 502 -17.41 -2.56 -18.06
N ARG A 503 -16.21 -2.44 -18.63
CA ARG A 503 -15.09 -1.68 -18.08
C ARG A 503 -14.74 -0.58 -19.04
N ALA A 504 -14.63 0.62 -18.50
CA ALA A 504 -14.29 1.82 -19.26
C ALA A 504 -12.83 2.22 -18.94
N TRP A 505 -12.02 2.38 -19.98
CA TRP A 505 -10.60 2.70 -19.84
C TRP A 505 -10.20 3.93 -20.64
N PHE A 506 -9.17 4.59 -20.17
CA PHE A 506 -8.39 5.52 -20.95
C PHE A 506 -6.93 5.46 -20.53
N THR A 507 -6.03 5.28 -21.49
CA THR A 507 -4.58 5.31 -21.24
C THR A 507 -3.94 6.29 -22.21
N GLY A 508 -3.13 7.21 -21.70
CA GLY A 508 -2.51 8.24 -22.53
C GLY A 508 -1.35 8.93 -21.84
N MET A 509 -0.84 9.97 -22.48
CA MET A 509 0.32 10.73 -22.03
C MET A 509 0.18 12.21 -22.39
N ALA A 510 0.93 13.06 -21.71
CA ALA A 510 0.98 14.51 -21.93
C ALA A 510 2.29 15.13 -21.40
N PRO A 511 2.76 16.28 -21.98
CA PRO A 511 2.42 16.78 -23.32
C PRO A 511 2.77 15.76 -24.39
N ILE A 512 2.16 15.83 -25.59
CA ILE A 512 2.31 14.73 -26.56
C ILE A 512 3.66 14.72 -27.28
N ASP A 513 4.25 15.90 -27.50
CA ASP A 513 5.54 15.99 -28.19
C ASP A 513 6.71 15.55 -27.33
N LYS A 514 6.68 15.94 -26.05
CA LYS A 514 7.68 15.58 -25.03
C LYS A 514 6.97 15.11 -23.77
N PRO A 515 6.54 13.84 -23.73
CA PRO A 515 5.76 13.33 -22.62
C PRO A 515 6.48 13.45 -21.27
N ARG A 516 5.78 13.98 -20.28
CA ARG A 516 6.25 14.10 -18.92
C ARG A 516 5.54 13.11 -18.01
N ILE A 517 4.30 12.80 -18.33
CA ILE A 517 3.50 11.85 -17.55
C ILE A 517 2.74 10.90 -18.46
N ILE A 518 2.51 9.70 -17.94
CA ILE A 518 1.57 8.71 -18.45
C ILE A 518 0.48 8.55 -17.42
N CYS A 519 -0.77 8.57 -17.86
CA CYS A 519 -1.92 8.35 -16.98
C CYS A 519 -2.81 7.24 -17.56
N ALA A 520 -3.17 6.28 -16.72
CA ALA A 520 -4.14 5.24 -17.06
C ALA A 520 -5.28 5.28 -16.04
N VAL A 521 -6.51 5.27 -16.56
CA VAL A 521 -7.74 5.32 -15.76
C VAL A 521 -8.63 4.15 -16.14
N MET A 522 -9.24 3.50 -15.15
CA MET A 522 -10.23 2.45 -15.33
C MET A 522 -11.42 2.67 -14.39
N VAL A 523 -12.63 2.52 -14.92
CA VAL A 523 -13.87 2.52 -14.15
C VAL A 523 -14.62 1.21 -14.44
N ASP A 524 -14.86 0.42 -13.39
CA ASP A 524 -15.46 -0.92 -13.45
C ASP A 524 -16.98 -0.87 -13.23
N GLU A 525 -17.72 -1.45 -14.15
CA GLU A 525 -19.18 -1.57 -14.13
C GLU A 525 -19.92 -0.22 -13.96
N PRO A 526 -19.65 0.81 -14.81
CA PRO A 526 -20.50 2.00 -14.82
C PRO A 526 -21.94 1.62 -15.20
N SER A 527 -22.93 2.09 -14.44
CA SER A 527 -24.33 1.63 -14.54
C SER A 527 -25.37 2.70 -14.92
N MET A 528 -24.92 3.94 -15.16
CA MET A 528 -25.83 5.07 -15.51
C MET A 528 -26.10 5.20 -17.02
N GLY A 529 -26.10 4.10 -17.78
CA GLY A 529 -26.37 4.10 -19.22
C GLY A 529 -25.18 4.55 -20.09
N VAL A 530 -24.12 5.09 -19.50
CA VAL A 530 -22.89 5.51 -20.18
C VAL A 530 -21.75 4.59 -19.75
N PHE A 531 -21.12 3.90 -20.70
CA PHE A 531 -20.10 2.89 -20.40
C PHE A 531 -18.85 2.97 -21.30
N TYR A 532 -18.81 3.90 -22.24
CA TYR A 532 -17.67 4.08 -23.13
C TYR A 532 -16.50 4.74 -22.41
N GLY A 533 -15.27 4.20 -22.60
CA GLY A 533 -14.06 4.73 -21.99
C GLY A 533 -13.80 6.21 -22.29
N GLY A 534 -14.09 6.64 -23.53
CA GLY A 534 -14.00 8.05 -23.93
C GLY A 534 -15.00 8.98 -23.24
N LEU A 535 -16.04 8.46 -22.60
CA LEU A 535 -17.06 9.24 -21.89
C LEU A 535 -16.97 9.15 -20.39
N VAL A 536 -16.44 8.02 -19.86
CA VAL A 536 -16.37 7.74 -18.41
C VAL A 536 -14.96 7.93 -17.86
N ALA A 537 -13.94 7.37 -18.52
CA ALA A 537 -12.56 7.40 -18.03
C ALA A 537 -11.77 8.61 -18.56
N ALA A 538 -12.01 9.05 -19.79
CA ALA A 538 -11.31 10.18 -20.39
C ALA A 538 -11.48 11.52 -19.63
N PRO A 539 -12.62 11.88 -19.07
CA PRO A 539 -12.73 13.08 -18.23
C PRO A 539 -11.83 13.03 -16.98
N VAL A 540 -11.76 11.89 -16.32
CA VAL A 540 -10.87 11.69 -15.17
C VAL A 540 -9.39 11.84 -15.58
N PHE A 541 -9.02 11.23 -16.71
CA PHE A 541 -7.70 11.41 -17.31
C PHE A 541 -7.37 12.88 -17.55
N SER A 542 -8.27 13.63 -18.21
CA SER A 542 -8.11 15.05 -18.53
C SER A 542 -7.80 15.88 -17.28
N GLU A 543 -8.63 15.75 -16.24
CA GLU A 543 -8.46 16.50 -15.02
C GLU A 543 -7.19 16.14 -14.25
N VAL A 544 -6.90 14.83 -14.12
CA VAL A 544 -5.70 14.35 -13.43
C VAL A 544 -4.43 14.82 -14.14
N VAL A 545 -4.38 14.67 -15.48
CA VAL A 545 -3.24 15.09 -16.29
C VAL A 545 -3.00 16.59 -16.19
N GLN A 546 -4.06 17.40 -16.38
CA GLN A 546 -3.94 18.85 -16.31
C GLN A 546 -3.39 19.32 -14.96
N GLN A 547 -3.91 18.78 -13.87
CA GLN A 547 -3.49 19.19 -12.54
C GLN A 547 -2.09 18.68 -12.20
N THR A 548 -1.77 17.45 -12.60
CA THR A 548 -0.43 16.88 -12.37
C THR A 548 0.65 17.69 -13.08
N LEU A 549 0.47 18.04 -14.35
CA LEU A 549 1.45 18.84 -15.09
C LEU A 549 1.66 20.23 -14.48
N ARG A 550 0.57 20.86 -13.98
CA ARG A 550 0.66 22.12 -13.24
C ARG A 550 1.46 21.96 -11.94
N MET A 551 1.19 20.92 -11.17
CA MET A 551 1.92 20.64 -9.92
C MET A 551 3.41 20.34 -10.17
N MET A 552 3.73 19.74 -11.33
CA MET A 552 5.11 19.49 -11.78
C MET A 552 5.78 20.72 -12.40
N ASN A 553 5.11 21.88 -12.45
CA ASN A 553 5.57 23.11 -13.11
C ASN A 553 5.95 22.91 -14.58
N VAL A 554 5.28 21.99 -15.28
CA VAL A 554 5.47 21.80 -16.72
C VAL A 554 4.81 22.97 -17.45
N GLN A 555 5.55 23.61 -18.35
CA GLN A 555 5.01 24.72 -19.13
C GLN A 555 3.93 24.23 -20.11
N PRO A 556 2.80 24.93 -20.25
CA PRO A 556 1.81 24.64 -21.27
C PRO A 556 2.43 24.70 -22.68
N ASP A 557 2.11 23.69 -23.49
CA ASP A 557 2.54 23.61 -24.91
C ASP A 557 1.45 24.05 -25.90
N LEU A 558 0.24 24.29 -25.40
CA LEU A 558 -0.86 24.88 -26.15
C LEU A 558 -1.12 26.32 -25.71
N THR A 559 -1.46 27.20 -26.68
CA THR A 559 -1.83 28.57 -26.40
C THR A 559 -3.13 28.61 -25.58
N VAL A 560 -3.05 29.08 -24.36
CA VAL A 560 -4.22 29.31 -23.50
C VAL A 560 -4.73 30.73 -23.74
N LYS A 561 -5.90 30.87 -24.35
CA LYS A 561 -6.59 32.16 -24.37
C LYS A 561 -7.13 32.44 -22.97
N PRO A 562 -6.73 33.53 -22.30
CA PRO A 562 -7.29 33.87 -21.00
C PRO A 562 -8.79 34.12 -21.17
N GLN A 563 -9.63 33.34 -20.52
CA GLN A 563 -11.04 33.67 -20.34
C GLN A 563 -11.11 34.74 -19.26
N VAL A 564 -11.15 36.00 -19.67
CA VAL A 564 -11.53 37.10 -18.78
C VAL A 564 -13.03 36.97 -18.56
N VAL A 565 -13.41 36.38 -17.44
CA VAL A 565 -14.82 36.49 -16.97
C VAL A 565 -14.98 37.90 -16.43
N THR A 566 -15.41 38.81 -17.28
CA THR A 566 -15.92 40.11 -16.84
C THR A 566 -17.28 39.87 -16.19
N THR A 567 -17.32 39.60 -14.90
CA THR A 567 -18.48 39.84 -14.09
C THR A 567 -18.60 41.37 -14.01
N THR A 568 -19.51 41.94 -14.79
CA THR A 568 -20.02 43.28 -14.52
C THR A 568 -20.70 43.22 -13.15
N VAL A 569 -20.00 43.67 -12.13
CA VAL A 569 -20.61 44.00 -10.84
C VAL A 569 -21.34 45.31 -11.09
N GLU A 570 -22.69 45.28 -11.24
CA GLU A 570 -23.48 46.48 -11.11
C GLU A 570 -23.41 46.92 -9.64
N GLU A 571 -22.64 47.95 -9.36
CA GLU A 571 -22.71 48.68 -8.10
C GLU A 571 -24.06 49.43 -8.08
N SER A 572 -25.02 48.93 -7.30
CA SER A 572 -26.19 49.69 -6.95
C SER A 572 -25.80 50.74 -5.92
N PHE A 573 -25.95 52.02 -6.30
CA PHE A 573 -25.89 53.17 -5.39
C PHE A 573 -27.16 53.26 -4.54
#